data_32f694a414c7d3690793616734294fb1
#
_entry.id   32f694a414c7d3690793616734294fb1
#
_cell.length_a   1.000
_cell.length_b   1.000
_cell.length_c   1.000
_cell.angle_alpha   90.00
_cell.angle_beta   90.00
_cell.angle_gamma   90.00
#
_symmetry.space_group_name_H-M   'P 1'
#
loop_
_entity.id
_entity.type
_entity.pdbx_description
1 polymer ?
#
loop_
_entity_poly.entity_id
_entity_poly.type
_entity_poly.pdbx_seq_one_letter_code
_entity_poly.pdbx_strand_id
1 'polypeptide(L)'
;DVEPYYILSKKHHLLTIIDNTFLTPYLSTPLEQGADIVLHSATKYIGGHNDVLAGVVTVKDDTLAEQLGQFHNMIGATLSPLDCYLLQRGLKTLHLRIERSQDNARRLARRCETSDSIDEVLYSGKTGMLSLRLNKAYSVAKFLENLEICIFAESLGGTETFITFPYTQTHV
;
A
#
# COMPACT_ATOMS: atom_id res chain seq x y z
N ASP A 1 6.84 -14.03 4.95
CA ASP A 1 7.84 -14.70 4.10
C ASP A 1 7.14 -15.16 2.82
N VAL A 2 7.64 -14.76 1.65
CA VAL A 2 7.07 -15.11 0.33
C VAL A 2 7.90 -16.17 -0.42
N GLU A 3 9.07 -16.52 0.09
CA GLU A 3 9.99 -17.47 -0.53
C GLU A 3 9.36 -18.85 -0.82
N PRO A 4 8.54 -19.46 0.06
CA PRO A 4 7.89 -20.73 -0.23
C PRO A 4 6.98 -20.67 -1.46
N TYR A 5 6.34 -19.54 -1.72
CA TYR A 5 5.49 -19.35 -2.90
C TYR A 5 6.30 -19.28 -4.19
N TYR A 6 7.48 -18.66 -4.18
CA TYR A 6 8.38 -18.64 -5.34
C TYR A 6 8.93 -20.04 -5.67
N ILE A 7 9.26 -20.83 -4.65
CA ILE A 7 9.70 -22.22 -4.83
C ILE A 7 8.57 -23.05 -5.46
N LEU A 8 7.34 -22.89 -4.93
CA LEU A 8 6.18 -23.63 -5.42
C LEU A 8 5.84 -23.25 -6.87
N SER A 9 5.85 -21.95 -7.20
CA SER A 9 5.56 -21.48 -8.54
C SER A 9 6.53 -22.02 -9.58
N LYS A 10 7.82 -21.98 -9.28
CA LYS A 10 8.86 -22.56 -10.16
C LYS A 10 8.66 -24.06 -10.38
N LYS A 11 8.34 -24.80 -9.30
CA LYS A 11 8.07 -26.24 -9.39
C LYS A 11 6.89 -26.59 -10.30
N HIS A 12 5.89 -25.73 -10.37
CA HIS A 12 4.65 -25.95 -11.13
C HIS A 12 4.55 -25.10 -12.40
N HIS A 13 5.64 -24.43 -12.81
CA HIS A 13 5.68 -23.54 -13.98
C HIS A 13 4.58 -22.46 -13.95
N LEU A 14 4.32 -21.87 -12.77
CA LEU A 14 3.37 -20.81 -12.58
C LEU A 14 4.07 -19.45 -12.57
N LEU A 15 3.42 -18.43 -13.10
CA LEU A 15 3.85 -17.03 -12.94
C LEU A 15 3.45 -16.53 -11.54
N THR A 16 4.36 -15.83 -10.91
CA THR A 16 4.11 -15.13 -9.65
C THR A 16 3.88 -13.65 -9.89
N ILE A 17 2.78 -13.15 -9.36
CA ILE A 17 2.42 -11.74 -9.37
C ILE A 17 2.37 -11.25 -7.92
N ILE A 18 3.15 -10.24 -7.59
CA ILE A 18 3.20 -9.65 -6.26
C ILE A 18 2.66 -8.22 -6.33
N ASP A 19 1.61 -7.95 -5.59
CA ASP A 19 1.20 -6.58 -5.29
C ASP A 19 2.07 -6.03 -4.15
N ASN A 20 2.99 -5.14 -4.49
CA ASN A 20 3.96 -4.54 -3.57
C ASN A 20 3.58 -3.11 -3.17
N THR A 21 2.30 -2.76 -3.30
CA THR A 21 1.81 -1.40 -3.02
C THR A 21 2.18 -0.91 -1.62
N PHE A 22 2.05 -1.77 -0.61
CA PHE A 22 2.30 -1.38 0.79
C PHE A 22 3.78 -1.24 1.13
N LEU A 23 4.61 -2.17 0.65
CA LEU A 23 6.03 -2.13 0.95
C LEU A 23 6.78 -1.16 0.05
N THR A 24 6.25 -0.88 -1.15
CA THR A 24 6.89 -0.04 -2.16
C THR A 24 8.25 -0.60 -2.62
N PRO A 25 8.84 -0.11 -3.70
CA PRO A 25 10.19 -0.54 -4.09
C PRO A 25 11.28 -0.11 -3.09
N TYR A 26 10.94 0.74 -2.12
CA TYR A 26 11.88 1.16 -1.08
C TYR A 26 12.07 0.09 0.01
N LEU A 27 11.00 -0.61 0.41
CA LEU A 27 11.07 -1.62 1.49
C LEU A 27 11.17 -3.06 0.98
N SER A 28 10.83 -3.32 -0.28
CA SER A 28 10.88 -4.66 -0.87
C SER A 28 11.09 -4.59 -2.37
N THR A 29 11.94 -5.49 -2.88
CA THR A 29 12.26 -5.67 -4.30
C THR A 29 11.89 -7.11 -4.75
N PRO A 30 10.60 -7.44 -4.90
CA PRO A 30 10.17 -8.83 -5.14
C PRO A 30 10.73 -9.45 -6.42
N LEU A 31 11.02 -8.66 -7.47
CA LEU A 31 11.68 -9.17 -8.69
C LEU A 31 13.06 -9.76 -8.40
N GLU A 32 13.81 -9.18 -7.47
CA GLU A 32 15.12 -9.70 -7.05
C GLU A 32 14.98 -10.95 -6.19
N GLN A 33 13.85 -11.11 -5.52
CA GLN A 33 13.52 -12.25 -4.67
C GLN A 33 12.95 -13.43 -5.46
N GLY A 34 12.57 -13.23 -6.73
CA GLY A 34 12.11 -14.31 -7.61
C GLY A 34 10.68 -14.19 -8.13
N ALA A 35 10.02 -13.06 -7.90
CA ALA A 35 8.73 -12.76 -8.55
C ALA A 35 8.94 -12.52 -10.06
N ASP A 36 7.94 -12.88 -10.85
CA ASP A 36 7.92 -12.63 -12.30
C ASP A 36 7.35 -11.25 -12.63
N ILE A 37 6.29 -10.85 -11.93
CA ILE A 37 5.58 -9.59 -12.12
C ILE A 37 5.41 -8.92 -10.76
N VAL A 38 5.64 -7.61 -10.70
CA VAL A 38 5.36 -6.80 -9.54
C VAL A 38 4.40 -5.68 -9.91
N LEU A 39 3.32 -5.56 -9.14
CA LEU A 39 2.33 -4.52 -9.27
C LEU A 39 2.47 -3.49 -8.15
N HIS A 40 2.14 -2.26 -8.46
CA HIS A 40 1.95 -1.21 -7.47
C HIS A 40 0.71 -0.40 -7.83
N SER A 41 -0.18 -0.18 -6.88
CA SER A 41 -1.08 0.96 -6.96
C SER A 41 -0.25 2.22 -6.74
N ALA A 42 0.14 2.87 -7.84
CA ALA A 42 0.90 4.11 -7.78
C ALA A 42 0.09 5.28 -7.22
N THR A 43 -1.24 5.14 -7.17
CA THR A 43 -2.19 6.01 -6.44
C THR A 43 -1.78 6.21 -4.98
N LYS A 44 -1.14 5.20 -4.38
CA LYS A 44 -0.80 5.15 -2.96
C LYS A 44 0.55 5.82 -2.69
N TYR A 45 1.48 5.12 -2.07
CA TYR A 45 2.78 5.67 -1.65
C TYR A 45 3.64 6.24 -2.78
N ILE A 46 3.54 5.71 -4.01
CA ILE A 46 4.35 6.19 -5.15
C ILE A 46 3.95 7.63 -5.50
N GLY A 47 2.66 7.90 -5.73
CA GLY A 47 2.13 9.25 -5.88
C GLY A 47 2.27 10.05 -4.60
N GLY A 48 1.72 9.52 -3.51
CA GLY A 48 1.93 9.99 -2.15
C GLY A 48 1.27 11.30 -1.75
N HIS A 49 0.40 11.85 -2.60
CA HIS A 49 -0.24 13.16 -2.39
C HIS A 49 -1.75 13.14 -2.66
N ASN A 50 -2.36 11.97 -2.85
CA ASN A 50 -3.79 11.78 -3.11
C ASN A 50 -4.32 12.56 -4.34
N ASP A 51 -3.46 12.82 -5.33
CA ASP A 51 -3.72 13.68 -6.49
C ASP A 51 -3.61 12.94 -7.84
N VAL A 52 -3.37 11.63 -7.83
CA VAL A 52 -3.23 10.80 -9.02
C VAL A 52 -3.81 9.40 -8.83
N LEU A 53 -4.50 8.89 -9.85
CA LEU A 53 -4.91 7.48 -9.96
C LEU A 53 -4.02 6.78 -10.99
N ALA A 54 -3.24 5.80 -10.55
CA ALA A 54 -2.30 5.14 -11.43
C ALA A 54 -1.92 3.73 -10.94
N GLY A 55 -1.51 2.89 -11.88
CA GLY A 55 -0.86 1.61 -11.63
C GLY A 55 0.52 1.55 -12.26
N VAL A 56 1.40 0.76 -11.69
CA VAL A 56 2.70 0.42 -12.28
C VAL A 56 2.88 -1.08 -12.26
N VAL A 57 3.31 -1.61 -13.40
CA VAL A 57 3.69 -3.02 -13.58
C VAL A 57 5.17 -3.07 -13.93
N THR A 58 5.91 -3.92 -13.25
CA THR A 58 7.34 -4.14 -13.52
C THR A 58 7.63 -5.63 -13.68
N VAL A 59 8.48 -5.96 -14.64
CA VAL A 59 8.92 -7.33 -14.97
C VAL A 59 10.40 -7.32 -15.33
N LYS A 60 11.05 -8.49 -15.26
CA LYS A 60 12.43 -8.67 -15.71
C LYS A 60 12.53 -9.34 -17.09
N ASP A 61 11.58 -10.21 -17.41
CA ASP A 61 11.56 -10.96 -18.67
C ASP A 61 11.11 -10.07 -19.82
N ASP A 62 11.95 -9.98 -20.87
CA ASP A 62 11.69 -9.11 -22.01
C ASP A 62 10.48 -9.56 -22.84
N THR A 63 10.25 -10.88 -22.95
CA THR A 63 9.09 -11.42 -23.67
C THR A 63 7.80 -11.07 -22.95
N LEU A 64 7.80 -11.20 -21.62
CA LEU A 64 6.66 -10.84 -20.79
C LEU A 64 6.42 -9.31 -20.82
N ALA A 65 7.50 -8.52 -20.83
CA ALA A 65 7.41 -7.07 -20.96
C ALA A 65 6.76 -6.65 -22.28
N GLU A 66 7.16 -7.29 -23.40
CA GLU A 66 6.59 -7.03 -24.72
C GLU A 66 5.09 -7.39 -24.76
N GLN A 67 4.70 -8.56 -24.26
CA GLN A 67 3.29 -8.98 -24.19
C GLN A 67 2.45 -8.01 -23.37
N LEU A 68 2.90 -7.64 -22.16
CA LEU A 68 2.21 -6.67 -21.31
C LEU A 68 2.11 -5.31 -21.96
N GLY A 69 3.17 -4.85 -22.65
CA GLY A 69 3.17 -3.60 -23.42
C GLY A 69 2.14 -3.60 -24.55
N GLN A 70 2.00 -4.72 -25.27
CA GLN A 70 0.97 -4.87 -26.29
C GLN A 70 -0.43 -4.80 -25.71
N PHE A 71 -0.71 -5.51 -24.62
CA PHE A 71 -2.01 -5.42 -23.92
C PHE A 71 -2.30 -4.03 -23.41
N HIS A 72 -1.32 -3.38 -22.77
CA HIS A 72 -1.46 -2.02 -22.28
C HIS A 72 -1.85 -1.04 -23.40
N ASN A 73 -1.19 -1.13 -24.55
CA ASN A 73 -1.49 -0.32 -25.72
C ASN A 73 -2.88 -0.61 -26.30
N MET A 74 -3.27 -1.89 -26.41
CA MET A 74 -4.57 -2.30 -26.92
C MET A 74 -5.73 -1.84 -26.04
N ILE A 75 -5.58 -1.92 -24.73
CA ILE A 75 -6.61 -1.50 -23.76
C ILE A 75 -6.69 0.03 -23.68
N GLY A 76 -5.60 0.73 -23.99
CA GLY A 76 -5.53 2.19 -23.93
C GLY A 76 -5.53 2.75 -22.50
N ALA A 77 -5.21 1.95 -21.48
CA ALA A 77 -5.12 2.37 -20.08
C ALA A 77 -3.84 3.17 -19.78
N THR A 78 -3.57 4.18 -20.60
CA THR A 78 -2.36 5.01 -20.53
C THR A 78 -2.60 6.24 -19.66
N LEU A 79 -1.61 6.60 -18.87
CA LEU A 79 -1.64 7.81 -18.04
C LEU A 79 -1.47 9.07 -18.89
N SER A 80 -2.09 10.17 -18.44
CA SER A 80 -1.84 11.48 -19.00
C SER A 80 -0.40 11.94 -18.70
N PRO A 81 0.18 12.87 -19.50
CA PRO A 81 1.50 13.44 -19.19
C PRO A 81 1.56 14.11 -17.81
N LEU A 82 0.45 14.72 -17.36
CA LEU A 82 0.38 15.33 -16.02
C LEU A 82 0.47 14.28 -14.92
N ASP A 83 -0.27 13.18 -15.04
CA ASP A 83 -0.23 12.08 -14.07
C ASP A 83 1.17 11.47 -13.99
N CYS A 84 1.82 11.26 -15.14
CA CYS A 84 3.22 10.80 -15.20
C CYS A 84 4.17 11.76 -14.49
N TYR A 85 3.99 13.07 -14.66
CA TYR A 85 4.78 14.08 -13.98
C TYR A 85 4.59 14.03 -12.47
N LEU A 86 3.33 13.93 -11.99
CA LEU A 86 3.01 13.83 -10.56
C LEU A 86 3.63 12.59 -9.94
N LEU A 87 3.55 11.43 -10.60
CA LEU A 87 4.20 10.20 -10.14
C LEU A 87 5.72 10.34 -10.05
N GLN A 88 6.37 10.88 -11.08
CA GLN A 88 7.81 11.11 -11.06
C GLN A 88 8.22 12.07 -9.93
N ARG A 89 7.42 13.09 -9.68
CA ARG A 89 7.63 14.03 -8.57
C ARG A 89 7.47 13.32 -7.23
N GLY A 90 6.42 12.50 -7.06
CA GLY A 90 6.16 11.71 -5.86
C GLY A 90 7.31 10.73 -5.55
N LEU A 91 7.83 10.04 -6.55
CA LEU A 91 8.95 9.10 -6.40
C LEU A 91 10.20 9.74 -5.78
N LYS A 92 10.48 11.01 -6.07
CA LYS A 92 11.68 11.70 -5.55
C LYS A 92 11.72 11.80 -4.03
N THR A 93 10.55 11.75 -3.37
CA THR A 93 10.43 11.83 -1.90
C THR A 93 9.93 10.54 -1.27
N LEU A 94 9.80 9.46 -2.04
CA LEU A 94 9.22 8.20 -1.57
C LEU A 94 9.91 7.70 -0.29
N HIS A 95 11.23 7.61 -0.29
CA HIS A 95 12.01 7.12 0.85
C HIS A 95 11.76 7.95 2.11
N LEU A 96 11.78 9.29 2.02
CA LEU A 96 11.54 10.19 3.15
C LEU A 96 10.12 10.01 3.72
N ARG A 97 9.12 9.86 2.84
CA ARG A 97 7.72 9.67 3.26
C ARG A 97 7.50 8.32 3.91
N ILE A 98 8.10 7.25 3.37
CA ILE A 98 8.00 5.92 3.95
C ILE A 98 8.67 5.86 5.32
N GLU A 99 9.88 6.38 5.46
CA GLU A 99 10.59 6.44 6.74
C GLU A 99 9.78 7.20 7.80
N ARG A 100 9.24 8.36 7.44
CA ARG A 100 8.42 9.16 8.35
C ARG A 100 7.12 8.45 8.71
N SER A 101 6.43 7.85 7.75
CA SER A 101 5.20 7.10 7.99
C SER A 101 5.42 5.91 8.92
N GLN A 102 6.52 5.17 8.73
CA GLN A 102 6.89 4.06 9.61
C GLN A 102 7.20 4.53 11.04
N ASP A 103 7.94 5.62 11.19
CA ASP A 103 8.25 6.15 12.53
C ASP A 103 6.97 6.60 13.23
N ASN A 104 6.10 7.31 12.53
CA ASN A 104 4.81 7.74 13.06
C ASN A 104 3.93 6.56 13.47
N ALA A 105 3.80 5.54 12.60
CA ALA A 105 3.00 4.35 12.88
C ALA A 105 3.55 3.56 14.08
N ARG A 106 4.87 3.41 14.17
CA ARG A 106 5.52 2.74 15.30
C ARG A 106 5.27 3.47 16.62
N ARG A 107 5.37 4.80 16.62
CA ARG A 107 5.10 5.62 17.82
C ARG A 107 3.62 5.56 18.20
N LEU A 108 2.71 5.62 17.22
CA LEU A 108 1.27 5.51 17.45
C LEU A 108 0.90 4.13 17.99
N ALA A 109 1.42 3.05 17.40
CA ALA A 109 1.20 1.68 17.86
C ALA A 109 1.55 1.54 19.34
N ARG A 110 2.76 1.96 19.74
CA ARG A 110 3.19 1.93 21.15
C ARG A 110 2.28 2.74 22.07
N ARG A 111 1.78 3.88 21.59
CA ARG A 111 0.86 4.71 22.39
C ARG A 111 -0.50 4.02 22.56
N CYS A 112 -1.00 3.39 21.50
CA CYS A 112 -2.26 2.63 21.52
C CYS A 112 -2.16 1.37 22.41
N GLU A 113 -1.04 0.67 22.43
CA GLU A 113 -0.81 -0.51 23.29
C GLU A 113 -0.94 -0.19 24.81
N THR A 114 -0.77 1.06 25.19
CA THR A 114 -0.90 1.51 26.60
C THR A 114 -2.25 2.15 26.91
N SER A 115 -3.21 2.11 25.99
CA SER A 115 -4.52 2.75 26.14
C SER A 115 -5.58 1.74 26.56
N ASP A 116 -6.32 2.02 27.63
CA ASP A 116 -7.45 1.19 28.10
C ASP A 116 -8.60 1.13 27.08
N SER A 117 -8.61 2.04 26.11
CA SER A 117 -9.63 2.09 25.04
C SER A 117 -9.33 1.14 23.88
N ILE A 118 -8.17 0.51 23.84
CA ILE A 118 -7.70 -0.34 22.75
C ILE A 118 -7.44 -1.74 23.29
N ASP A 119 -8.15 -2.74 22.74
CA ASP A 119 -7.93 -4.15 23.10
C ASP A 119 -6.77 -4.78 22.36
N GLU A 120 -6.49 -4.32 21.13
CA GLU A 120 -5.46 -4.91 20.29
C GLU A 120 -4.92 -3.90 19.27
N VAL A 121 -3.60 -3.97 19.08
CA VAL A 121 -2.89 -3.22 18.04
C VAL A 121 -2.25 -4.23 17.08
N LEU A 122 -2.62 -4.17 15.81
CA LEU A 122 -2.06 -4.99 14.74
C LEU A 122 -1.14 -4.12 13.89
N TYR A 123 0.15 -4.27 14.09
CA TYR A 123 1.17 -3.54 13.35
C TYR A 123 2.32 -4.45 12.96
N SER A 124 2.62 -4.52 11.66
CA SER A 124 3.68 -5.37 11.12
C SER A 124 5.11 -4.88 11.42
N GLY A 125 5.26 -3.68 11.97
CA GLY A 125 6.56 -3.01 12.13
C GLY A 125 7.06 -2.33 10.86
N LYS A 126 6.32 -2.45 9.75
CA LYS A 126 6.64 -1.87 8.44
C LYS A 126 5.49 -1.00 7.94
N THR A 127 5.81 -0.05 7.08
CA THR A 127 4.87 0.92 6.47
C THR A 127 4.18 1.85 7.46
N GLY A 128 3.29 2.71 6.96
CA GLY A 128 2.46 3.60 7.77
C GLY A 128 1.11 3.01 8.18
N MET A 129 0.88 1.70 7.93
CA MET A 129 -0.41 1.04 8.14
C MET A 129 -0.43 0.29 9.46
N LEU A 130 -1.44 0.53 10.27
CA LEU A 130 -1.74 -0.25 11.48
C LEU A 130 -3.26 -0.43 11.61
N SER A 131 -3.68 -1.46 12.33
CA SER A 131 -5.08 -1.69 12.67
C SER A 131 -5.26 -1.72 14.17
N LEU A 132 -6.41 -1.22 14.64
CA LEU A 132 -6.74 -1.14 16.05
C LEU A 132 -8.06 -1.87 16.29
N ARG A 133 -8.15 -2.59 17.38
CA ARG A 133 -9.42 -3.08 17.93
C ARG A 133 -9.78 -2.27 19.14
N LEU A 134 -10.86 -1.51 19.05
CA LEU A 134 -11.38 -0.77 20.20
C LEU A 134 -11.92 -1.73 21.26
N ASN A 135 -11.76 -1.37 22.52
CA ASN A 135 -12.39 -2.05 23.62
C ASN A 135 -13.93 -2.01 23.45
N LYS A 136 -14.60 -3.12 23.76
CA LYS A 136 -16.07 -3.30 23.59
C LYS A 136 -16.93 -2.27 24.33
N ALA A 137 -16.38 -1.58 25.32
CA ALA A 137 -17.05 -0.50 26.02
C ALA A 137 -17.23 0.77 25.14
N TYR A 138 -16.49 0.87 24.03
CA TYR A 138 -16.52 2.03 23.14
C TYR A 138 -17.23 1.73 21.83
N SER A 139 -18.02 2.69 21.36
CA SER A 139 -18.70 2.61 20.07
C SER A 139 -17.75 3.08 18.95
N VAL A 140 -17.53 2.24 17.94
CA VAL A 140 -16.75 2.62 16.75
C VAL A 140 -17.37 3.81 16.04
N ALA A 141 -18.70 3.85 15.90
CA ALA A 141 -19.39 4.98 15.27
C ALA A 141 -19.10 6.32 15.99
N LYS A 142 -19.28 6.32 17.33
CA LYS A 142 -18.97 7.52 18.13
C LYS A 142 -17.49 7.90 18.07
N PHE A 143 -16.59 6.93 18.00
CA PHE A 143 -15.16 7.20 17.82
C PHE A 143 -14.90 7.91 16.49
N LEU A 144 -15.49 7.41 15.39
CA LEU A 144 -15.33 7.98 14.05
C LEU A 144 -15.97 9.37 13.92
N GLU A 145 -17.12 9.61 14.56
CA GLU A 145 -17.81 10.91 14.59
C GLU A 145 -16.99 12.01 15.31
N ASN A 146 -16.11 11.63 16.23
CA ASN A 146 -15.31 12.56 17.03
C ASN A 146 -13.84 12.68 16.58
N LEU A 147 -13.53 12.29 15.34
CA LEU A 147 -12.19 12.48 14.79
C LEU A 147 -11.92 13.97 14.54
N GLU A 148 -10.81 14.48 15.08
CA GLU A 148 -10.39 15.87 14.90
C GLU A 148 -9.23 16.01 13.91
N ILE A 149 -8.32 15.05 13.88
CA ILE A 149 -7.08 15.10 13.07
C ILE A 149 -7.14 14.12 11.91
N CYS A 150 -7.60 12.90 12.20
CA CYS A 150 -7.68 11.86 11.18
C CYS A 150 -8.95 12.03 10.34
N ILE A 151 -8.83 11.73 9.05
CA ILE A 151 -9.95 11.80 8.10
C ILE A 151 -10.56 10.42 7.98
N PHE A 152 -11.89 10.30 8.19
CA PHE A 152 -12.61 9.06 7.90
C PHE A 152 -12.76 8.91 6.39
N ALA A 153 -11.89 8.15 5.78
CA ALA A 153 -11.83 7.95 4.33
C ALA A 153 -11.10 6.66 3.98
N GLU A 154 -11.34 6.19 2.76
CA GLU A 154 -10.63 5.05 2.17
C GLU A 154 -9.47 5.59 1.33
N SER A 155 -8.30 5.22 1.65
CA SER A 155 -7.06 5.29 0.89
C SER A 155 -5.88 5.11 1.84
N LEU A 156 -4.67 5.18 1.32
CA LEU A 156 -3.43 5.11 2.10
C LEU A 156 -2.26 5.73 1.33
N GLY A 157 -1.18 5.99 2.03
CA GLY A 157 0.10 6.39 1.42
C GLY A 157 0.21 7.87 1.08
N GLY A 158 -0.83 8.67 1.35
CA GLY A 158 -0.81 10.11 1.25
C GLY A 158 -0.12 10.80 2.42
N THR A 159 -0.21 12.13 2.45
CA THR A 159 0.35 12.99 3.51
C THR A 159 -0.60 13.12 4.70
N GLU A 160 -1.89 12.88 4.49
CA GLU A 160 -2.92 12.89 5.51
C GLU A 160 -2.99 11.55 6.25
N THR A 161 -3.52 11.57 7.47
CA THR A 161 -3.82 10.35 8.22
C THR A 161 -5.27 9.98 8.01
N PHE A 162 -5.50 8.81 7.40
CA PHE A 162 -6.83 8.24 7.19
C PHE A 162 -7.14 7.16 8.22
N ILE A 163 -8.42 7.08 8.58
CA ILE A 163 -9.01 5.95 9.31
C ILE A 163 -10.13 5.40 8.45
N THR A 164 -10.16 4.08 8.31
CA THR A 164 -11.25 3.35 7.66
C THR A 164 -11.85 2.34 8.61
N PHE A 165 -13.12 2.02 8.44
CA PHE A 165 -13.81 0.92 9.11
C PHE A 165 -14.33 -0.03 8.03
N PRO A 166 -13.57 -1.07 7.68
CA PRO A 166 -13.86 -1.93 6.51
C PRO A 166 -15.26 -2.55 6.53
N TYR A 167 -15.80 -2.84 7.71
CA TYR A 167 -17.14 -3.42 7.86
C TYR A 167 -18.27 -2.57 7.26
N THR A 168 -18.11 -1.25 7.24
CA THR A 168 -19.13 -0.33 6.69
C THR A 168 -18.76 0.27 5.33
N GLN A 169 -17.54 0.08 4.86
CA GLN A 169 -17.04 0.72 3.64
C GLN A 169 -16.77 -0.29 2.52
N THR A 170 -16.02 -1.35 2.80
CA THR A 170 -15.51 -2.25 1.75
C THR A 170 -15.98 -3.69 1.86
N HIS A 171 -16.53 -4.10 3.01
CA HIS A 171 -16.91 -5.49 3.30
C HIS A 171 -18.33 -5.57 3.90
N VAL A 172 -19.28 -4.90 3.24
CA VAL A 172 -20.71 -4.92 3.58
C VAL A 172 -21.36 -6.20 3.08
#